data_80d509f9183d17ffcd263079a78342be
#
_entry.id   80d509f9183d17ffcd263079a78342be
#
_cell.length_a   1.000
_cell.length_b   1.000
_cell.length_c   1.000
_cell.angle_alpha   90.00
_cell.angle_beta   90.00
_cell.angle_gamma   90.00
#
_symmetry.space_group_name_H-M   'P 1'
#
loop_
_entity.id
_entity.type
_entity.pdbx_description
1 polymer ?
#
loop_
_entity_poly.entity_id
_entity_poly.type
_entity_poly.pdbx_seq_one_letter_code
_entity_poly.pdbx_strand_id
1 'polypeptide(L)'
;MFETKEQVLEKIMSQTKPVCCDCGEEMNLWEVPPINFSDGLGWGTPYLYVCFNDECPAYKQGWEHLRDNYSHMASYRRICYPGTDQYELMPVFSPVGGQGQIIDDQVLLQEEALKEAIKKGFSILAQCYVDKDAETALRIVLDPTEPARVRLKAAEMLGDIGELEAVDPLRNLKVGNPLIEEQLEKSIS
;
A
#
# COMPACT_ATOMS: atom_id res chain seq x y z
N MET A 1 -9.25 20.74 11.93
CA MET A 1 -8.11 20.26 11.11
C MET A 1 -8.59 18.99 10.43
N PHE A 2 -8.61 18.93 9.13
CA PHE A 2 -9.06 17.74 8.41
C PHE A 2 -7.91 16.72 8.40
N GLU A 3 -8.21 15.48 8.80
CA GLU A 3 -7.22 14.39 8.73
C GLU A 3 -7.00 13.98 7.29
N THR A 4 -5.76 13.66 6.94
CA THR A 4 -5.45 13.09 5.63
C THR A 4 -5.91 11.63 5.58
N LYS A 5 -6.07 11.10 4.37
CA LYS A 5 -6.46 9.70 4.16
C LYS A 5 -5.47 8.73 4.82
N GLU A 6 -4.17 9.05 4.75
CA GLU A 6 -3.09 8.28 5.38
C GLU A 6 -3.22 8.30 6.92
N GLN A 7 -3.51 9.45 7.53
CA GLN A 7 -3.69 9.56 8.98
C GLN A 7 -4.91 8.76 9.46
N VAL A 8 -5.99 8.74 8.68
CA VAL A 8 -7.16 7.92 8.97
C VAL A 8 -6.81 6.43 8.88
N LEU A 9 -6.06 6.02 7.85
CA LEU A 9 -5.63 4.64 7.68
C LEU A 9 -4.75 4.17 8.84
N GLU A 10 -3.76 4.97 9.24
CA GLU A 10 -2.86 4.67 10.37
C GLU A 10 -3.63 4.46 11.68
N LYS A 11 -4.64 5.30 11.95
CA LYS A 11 -5.52 5.11 13.11
C LYS A 11 -6.31 3.81 13.05
N ILE A 12 -6.85 3.48 11.89
CA ILE A 12 -7.64 2.26 11.68
C ILE A 12 -6.76 1.02 11.87
N MET A 13 -5.54 1.04 11.33
CA MET A 13 -4.58 -0.06 11.46
C MET A 13 -4.16 -0.33 12.91
N SER A 14 -4.23 0.67 13.79
CA SER A 14 -3.94 0.51 15.22
C SER A 14 -5.09 -0.10 16.03
N GLN A 15 -6.26 -0.30 15.42
CA GLN A 15 -7.46 -0.83 16.07
C GLN A 15 -7.63 -2.32 15.81
N THR A 16 -8.33 -3.00 16.71
CA THR A 16 -8.75 -4.39 16.47
C THR A 16 -9.83 -4.43 15.38
N LYS A 17 -9.67 -5.33 14.41
CA LYS A 17 -10.67 -5.52 13.37
C LYS A 17 -12.00 -5.99 13.98
N PRO A 18 -13.14 -5.44 13.53
CA PRO A 18 -14.44 -5.89 13.98
C PRO A 18 -14.78 -7.27 13.38
N VAL A 19 -15.66 -7.98 14.04
CA VAL A 19 -16.28 -9.21 13.53
C VAL A 19 -17.67 -8.91 12.98
N CYS A 20 -18.06 -9.63 11.95
CA CYS A 20 -19.39 -9.49 11.37
C CYS A 20 -20.46 -9.93 12.36
N CYS A 21 -21.47 -9.09 12.58
CA CYS A 21 -22.57 -9.38 13.52
C CYS A 21 -23.50 -10.52 13.04
N ASP A 22 -23.44 -10.89 11.75
CA ASP A 22 -24.30 -11.95 11.19
C ASP A 22 -23.61 -13.33 11.16
N CYS A 23 -22.28 -13.38 10.91
CA CYS A 23 -21.57 -14.65 10.77
C CYS A 23 -20.39 -14.84 11.74
N GLY A 24 -19.97 -13.80 12.46
CA GLY A 24 -18.86 -13.87 13.41
C GLY A 24 -17.47 -13.89 12.80
N GLU A 25 -17.34 -13.84 11.48
CA GLU A 25 -16.03 -13.78 10.80
C GLU A 25 -15.42 -12.38 10.89
N GLU A 26 -14.10 -12.30 10.93
CA GLU A 26 -13.37 -11.05 10.89
C GLU A 26 -13.64 -10.32 9.57
N MET A 27 -13.89 -9.01 9.66
CA MET A 27 -14.20 -8.17 8.50
C MET A 27 -12.92 -7.63 7.85
N ASN A 28 -12.95 -7.49 6.53
CA ASN A 28 -11.84 -6.95 5.77
C ASN A 28 -11.90 -5.42 5.75
N LEU A 29 -10.73 -4.78 5.89
CA LEU A 29 -10.59 -3.35 5.62
C LEU A 29 -10.82 -3.09 4.13
N TRP A 30 -11.61 -2.09 3.83
CA TRP A 30 -12.09 -1.78 2.49
C TRP A 30 -11.98 -0.29 2.19
N GLU A 31 -11.43 0.06 1.04
CA GLU A 31 -11.32 1.44 0.58
C GLU A 31 -12.62 1.88 -0.08
N VAL A 32 -13.24 2.94 0.44
CA VAL A 32 -14.43 3.53 -0.16
C VAL A 32 -14.07 4.20 -1.49
N PRO A 33 -14.73 3.81 -2.61
CA PRO A 33 -14.51 4.48 -3.88
C PRO A 33 -14.75 5.99 -3.77
N PRO A 34 -13.92 6.84 -4.40
CA PRO A 34 -14.00 8.29 -4.29
C PRO A 34 -15.38 8.88 -4.62
N ILE A 35 -16.11 8.26 -5.54
CA ILE A 35 -17.45 8.67 -5.92
C ILE A 35 -18.47 8.54 -4.77
N ASN A 36 -18.23 7.62 -3.85
CA ASN A 36 -19.12 7.36 -2.72
C ASN A 36 -18.67 8.10 -1.45
N PHE A 37 -17.59 8.87 -1.52
CA PHE A 37 -17.01 9.57 -0.39
C PHE A 37 -17.45 11.04 -0.30
N SER A 38 -17.62 11.74 -1.42
CA SER A 38 -17.59 13.21 -1.48
C SER A 38 -18.92 13.91 -1.75
N ASP A 39 -20.01 13.20 -2.03
CA ASP A 39 -21.25 13.80 -2.52
C ASP A 39 -22.31 14.12 -1.44
N GLY A 40 -21.95 13.94 -0.15
CA GLY A 40 -22.87 14.11 0.98
C GLY A 40 -23.95 13.00 1.10
N LEU A 41 -24.01 12.08 0.16
CA LEU A 41 -24.83 10.88 0.17
C LEU A 41 -23.99 9.63 0.48
N GLY A 42 -22.67 9.77 0.49
CA GLY A 42 -21.72 8.71 0.78
C GLY A 42 -21.56 8.43 2.27
N TRP A 43 -20.71 7.46 2.58
CA TRP A 43 -20.47 7.02 3.97
C TRP A 43 -19.65 8.01 4.82
N GLY A 44 -19.15 9.10 4.26
CA GLY A 44 -18.41 10.15 4.99
C GLY A 44 -17.06 9.71 5.57
N THR A 45 -16.58 8.52 5.19
CA THR A 45 -15.29 7.96 5.59
C THR A 45 -14.56 7.35 4.41
N PRO A 46 -13.21 7.47 4.34
CA PRO A 46 -12.45 6.87 3.24
C PRO A 46 -12.31 5.36 3.35
N TYR A 47 -12.59 4.78 4.51
CA TYR A 47 -12.46 3.35 4.78
C TYR A 47 -13.63 2.82 5.57
N LEU A 48 -14.00 1.58 5.29
CA LEU A 48 -14.98 0.80 6.03
C LEU A 48 -14.44 -0.61 6.28
N TYR A 49 -15.00 -1.31 7.22
CA TYR A 49 -14.86 -2.75 7.31
C TYR A 49 -16.03 -3.43 6.60
N VAL A 50 -15.75 -4.45 5.78
CA VAL A 50 -16.76 -5.16 4.99
C VAL A 50 -16.60 -6.66 5.21
N CYS A 51 -17.72 -7.35 5.42
CA CYS A 51 -17.76 -8.80 5.48
C CYS A 51 -17.79 -9.39 4.06
N PHE A 52 -16.69 -10.04 3.65
CA PHE A 52 -16.59 -10.73 2.36
C PHE A 52 -16.79 -12.25 2.46
N ASN A 53 -17.27 -12.76 3.60
CA ASN A 53 -17.67 -14.16 3.72
C ASN A 53 -18.91 -14.42 2.86
N ASP A 54 -18.78 -15.25 1.83
CA ASP A 54 -19.86 -15.61 0.92
C ASP A 54 -20.89 -16.55 1.59
N GLU A 55 -20.54 -17.17 2.72
CA GLU A 55 -21.46 -17.97 3.54
C GLU A 55 -22.20 -17.12 4.58
N CYS A 56 -21.92 -15.82 4.67
CA CYS A 56 -22.61 -14.92 5.59
C CYS A 56 -24.13 -14.93 5.34
N PRO A 57 -24.97 -15.11 6.39
CA PRO A 57 -26.43 -15.12 6.24
C PRO A 57 -26.99 -13.89 5.54
N ALA A 58 -26.50 -12.69 5.87
CA ALA A 58 -26.91 -11.44 5.22
C ALA A 58 -26.65 -11.47 3.70
N TYR A 59 -25.51 -12.03 3.29
CA TYR A 59 -25.15 -12.15 1.88
C TYR A 59 -25.97 -13.21 1.15
N LYS A 60 -26.09 -14.43 1.71
CA LYS A 60 -26.82 -15.53 1.07
C LYS A 60 -28.30 -15.23 0.93
N GLN A 61 -28.94 -14.79 2.01
CA GLN A 61 -30.38 -14.48 2.02
C GLN A 61 -30.71 -13.22 1.20
N GLY A 62 -29.77 -12.29 1.10
CA GLY A 62 -29.94 -11.05 0.35
C GLY A 62 -30.28 -11.28 -1.12
N TRP A 63 -29.66 -12.27 -1.78
CA TRP A 63 -29.95 -12.61 -3.18
C TRP A 63 -31.42 -13.01 -3.40
N GLU A 64 -31.95 -13.88 -2.55
CA GLU A 64 -33.35 -14.32 -2.62
C GLU A 64 -34.30 -13.18 -2.25
N HIS A 65 -33.97 -12.46 -1.18
CA HIS A 65 -34.82 -11.37 -0.69
C HIS A 65 -34.98 -10.27 -1.74
N LEU A 66 -33.90 -9.83 -2.38
CA LEU A 66 -33.96 -8.76 -3.38
C LEU A 66 -34.56 -9.19 -4.70
N ARG A 67 -34.34 -10.45 -5.11
CA ARG A 67 -34.98 -11.01 -6.29
C ARG A 67 -36.47 -11.11 -6.13
N ASP A 68 -36.93 -11.67 -5.00
CA ASP A 68 -38.35 -12.04 -4.81
C ASP A 68 -39.22 -10.83 -4.45
N ASN A 69 -38.67 -9.84 -3.74
CA ASN A 69 -39.40 -8.65 -3.31
C ASN A 69 -39.25 -7.43 -4.22
N TYR A 70 -38.11 -7.32 -4.91
CA TYR A 70 -37.76 -6.10 -5.69
C TYR A 70 -37.39 -6.40 -7.15
N SER A 71 -37.37 -7.68 -7.56
CA SER A 71 -36.94 -8.12 -8.90
C SER A 71 -35.53 -7.65 -9.27
N HIS A 72 -34.66 -7.48 -8.28
CA HIS A 72 -33.27 -7.10 -8.45
C HIS A 72 -32.32 -8.26 -8.22
N MET A 73 -31.36 -8.43 -9.12
CA MET A 73 -30.22 -9.37 -8.96
C MET A 73 -29.11 -8.67 -8.15
N ALA A 74 -29.31 -8.63 -6.85
CA ALA A 74 -28.38 -8.01 -5.91
C ALA A 74 -28.40 -8.75 -4.56
N SER A 75 -27.44 -8.45 -3.70
CA SER A 75 -27.41 -8.90 -2.31
C SER A 75 -26.86 -7.80 -1.42
N TYR A 76 -26.60 -8.14 -0.16
CA TYR A 76 -26.03 -7.23 0.82
C TYR A 76 -24.76 -7.80 1.41
N ARG A 77 -23.79 -6.92 1.67
CA ARG A 77 -22.66 -7.20 2.55
C ARG A 77 -22.77 -6.36 3.80
N ARG A 78 -22.44 -6.96 4.96
CA ARG A 78 -22.38 -6.21 6.22
C ARG A 78 -21.20 -5.28 6.19
N ILE A 79 -21.40 -4.00 6.53
CA ILE A 79 -20.35 -3.02 6.74
C ILE A 79 -20.31 -2.58 8.20
N CYS A 80 -19.14 -2.12 8.67
CA CYS A 80 -18.92 -1.54 9.97
C CYS A 80 -18.05 -0.30 9.84
N TYR A 81 -18.42 0.77 10.53
CA TYR A 81 -17.64 2.00 10.58
C TYR A 81 -16.43 1.83 11.51
N PRO A 82 -15.21 2.20 11.08
CA PRO A 82 -14.02 2.06 11.92
C PRO A 82 -14.15 2.76 13.27
N GLY A 83 -13.74 2.06 14.33
CA GLY A 83 -13.79 2.58 15.70
C GLY A 83 -15.17 2.69 16.31
N THR A 84 -16.18 2.09 15.70
CA THR A 84 -17.56 2.07 16.19
C THR A 84 -18.16 0.67 16.16
N ASP A 85 -19.31 0.50 16.83
CA ASP A 85 -20.17 -0.70 16.75
C ASP A 85 -21.36 -0.46 15.80
N GLN A 86 -21.22 0.46 14.84
CA GLN A 86 -22.28 0.75 13.87
C GLN A 86 -22.14 -0.15 12.65
N TYR A 87 -23.14 -1.00 12.48
CA TYR A 87 -23.25 -1.95 11.36
C TYR A 87 -24.39 -1.54 10.44
N GLU A 88 -24.10 -1.54 9.13
CA GLU A 88 -25.10 -1.29 8.08
C GLU A 88 -25.03 -2.36 6.99
N LEU A 89 -25.91 -2.27 6.01
CA LEU A 89 -25.94 -3.14 4.86
C LEU A 89 -25.57 -2.35 3.60
N MET A 90 -24.55 -2.83 2.90
CA MET A 90 -24.13 -2.29 1.61
C MET A 90 -24.66 -3.18 0.49
N PRO A 91 -25.45 -2.67 -0.46
CA PRO A 91 -25.91 -3.44 -1.60
C PRO A 91 -24.74 -3.79 -2.53
N VAL A 92 -24.71 -5.02 -3.04
CA VAL A 92 -23.77 -5.51 -4.03
C VAL A 92 -24.51 -6.13 -5.21
N PHE A 93 -24.11 -5.78 -6.43
CA PHE A 93 -24.80 -6.17 -7.65
C PHE A 93 -24.12 -7.32 -8.40
N SER A 94 -23.04 -7.83 -7.84
CA SER A 94 -22.35 -9.02 -8.34
C SER A 94 -21.66 -9.78 -7.21
N PRO A 95 -21.38 -11.09 -7.37
CA PRO A 95 -20.66 -11.87 -6.37
C PRO A 95 -19.28 -11.33 -6.02
N VAL A 96 -18.60 -10.73 -6.99
CA VAL A 96 -17.27 -10.10 -6.81
C VAL A 96 -17.33 -8.60 -6.52
N GLY A 97 -18.54 -8.06 -6.33
CA GLY A 97 -18.76 -6.63 -6.08
C GLY A 97 -18.01 -6.16 -4.82
N GLY A 98 -17.21 -5.13 -4.98
CA GLY A 98 -16.41 -4.53 -3.90
C GLY A 98 -15.09 -5.24 -3.56
N GLN A 99 -14.81 -6.44 -4.08
CA GLN A 99 -13.58 -7.17 -3.71
C GLN A 99 -12.29 -6.48 -4.15
N GLY A 100 -12.34 -5.72 -5.24
CA GLY A 100 -11.16 -5.00 -5.76
C GLY A 100 -10.67 -3.83 -4.87
N GLN A 101 -11.44 -3.43 -3.87
CA GLN A 101 -11.09 -2.37 -2.92
C GLN A 101 -10.69 -2.92 -1.53
N ILE A 102 -10.58 -4.24 -1.38
CA ILE A 102 -10.06 -4.85 -0.15
C ILE A 102 -8.61 -4.44 0.01
N ILE A 103 -8.29 -3.96 1.20
CA ILE A 103 -6.93 -3.62 1.59
C ILE A 103 -6.32 -4.81 2.31
N ASP A 104 -5.26 -5.36 1.76
CA ASP A 104 -4.49 -6.44 2.38
C ASP A 104 -3.49 -5.84 3.38
N ASP A 105 -3.62 -6.21 4.64
CA ASP A 105 -2.73 -5.75 5.71
C ASP A 105 -1.27 -6.12 5.44
N GLN A 106 -1.00 -7.27 4.83
CA GLN A 106 0.37 -7.68 4.50
C GLN A 106 0.98 -6.75 3.45
N VAL A 107 0.20 -6.35 2.46
CA VAL A 107 0.64 -5.39 1.43
C VAL A 107 0.93 -4.03 2.08
N LEU A 108 0.07 -3.56 2.97
CA LEU A 108 0.30 -2.30 3.70
C LEU A 108 1.57 -2.34 4.55
N LEU A 109 1.77 -3.41 5.31
CA LEU A 109 2.98 -3.58 6.13
C LEU A 109 4.25 -3.61 5.28
N GLN A 110 4.20 -4.24 4.10
CA GLN A 110 5.32 -4.25 3.15
C GLN A 110 5.57 -2.85 2.57
N GLU A 111 4.52 -2.11 2.23
CA GLU A 111 4.65 -0.73 1.74
C GLU A 111 5.24 0.21 2.80
N GLU A 112 4.81 0.09 4.06
CA GLU A 112 5.38 0.88 5.15
C GLU A 112 6.84 0.53 5.41
N ALA A 113 7.17 -0.75 5.45
CA ALA A 113 8.55 -1.20 5.60
C ALA A 113 9.44 -0.69 4.44
N LEU A 114 8.91 -0.70 3.21
CA LEU A 114 9.61 -0.16 2.04
C LEU A 114 9.80 1.36 2.15
N LYS A 115 8.78 2.11 2.58
CA LYS A 115 8.88 3.56 2.80
C LYS A 115 9.95 3.91 3.83
N GLU A 116 9.98 3.20 4.96
CA GLU A 116 11.00 3.41 5.99
C GLU A 116 12.41 3.00 5.52
N ALA A 117 12.53 1.92 4.76
CA ALA A 117 13.81 1.53 4.17
C ALA A 117 14.33 2.59 3.19
N ILE A 118 13.44 3.13 2.34
CA ILE A 118 13.80 4.23 1.41
C ILE A 118 14.25 5.46 2.19
N LYS A 119 13.51 5.88 3.20
CA LYS A 119 13.82 7.04 4.03
C LYS A 119 15.18 6.90 4.74
N LYS A 120 15.42 5.73 5.32
CA LYS A 120 16.71 5.39 5.95
C LYS A 120 17.84 5.40 4.93
N GLY A 121 17.65 4.78 3.77
CA GLY A 121 18.65 4.76 2.70
C GLY A 121 19.00 6.15 2.21
N PHE A 122 18.04 7.03 1.98
CA PHE A 122 18.30 8.42 1.60
C PHE A 122 19.01 9.22 2.70
N SER A 123 18.73 8.97 3.97
CA SER A 123 19.44 9.61 5.09
C SER A 123 20.91 9.21 5.11
N ILE A 124 21.21 7.92 4.88
CA ILE A 124 22.59 7.42 4.77
C ILE A 124 23.30 8.07 3.56
N LEU A 125 22.64 8.10 2.40
CA LEU A 125 23.21 8.72 1.21
C LEU A 125 23.49 10.22 1.38
N ALA A 126 22.61 10.94 2.07
CA ALA A 126 22.85 12.35 2.38
C ALA A 126 24.11 12.54 3.22
N GLN A 127 24.36 11.65 4.18
CA GLN A 127 25.59 11.67 4.97
C GLN A 127 26.81 11.30 4.12
N CYS A 128 26.70 10.25 3.28
CA CYS A 128 27.78 9.88 2.34
C CYS A 128 28.18 11.05 1.42
N TYR A 129 27.20 11.84 0.97
CA TYR A 129 27.47 13.01 0.14
C TYR A 129 28.28 14.09 0.88
N VAL A 130 27.92 14.36 2.14
CA VAL A 130 28.64 15.33 2.97
C VAL A 130 30.06 14.87 3.27
N ASP A 131 30.23 13.59 3.60
CA ASP A 131 31.52 13.00 4.02
C ASP A 131 32.36 12.55 2.82
N LYS A 132 31.83 12.62 1.59
CA LYS A 132 32.38 12.07 0.36
C LYS A 132 32.74 10.59 0.45
N ASP A 133 31.89 9.82 1.14
CA ASP A 133 32.04 8.39 1.36
C ASP A 133 31.52 7.60 0.15
N ALA A 134 32.37 7.44 -0.86
CA ALA A 134 32.07 6.68 -2.06
C ALA A 134 31.97 5.16 -1.77
N GLU A 135 32.70 4.64 -0.76
CA GLU A 135 32.69 3.22 -0.42
C GLU A 135 31.32 2.77 0.10
N THR A 136 30.73 3.54 1.01
CA THR A 136 29.38 3.23 1.53
C THR A 136 28.32 3.39 0.42
N ALA A 137 28.42 4.39 -0.43
CA ALA A 137 27.52 4.57 -1.57
C ALA A 137 27.61 3.37 -2.54
N LEU A 138 28.83 2.89 -2.85
CA LEU A 138 29.04 1.72 -3.69
C LEU A 138 28.43 0.45 -3.06
N ARG A 139 28.60 0.25 -1.76
CA ARG A 139 28.00 -0.88 -1.05
C ARG A 139 26.49 -0.89 -1.17
N ILE A 140 25.83 0.26 -1.06
CA ILE A 140 24.38 0.40 -1.26
C ILE A 140 23.98 0.02 -2.69
N VAL A 141 24.72 0.43 -3.70
CA VAL A 141 24.44 0.05 -5.10
C VAL A 141 24.49 -1.47 -5.28
N LEU A 142 25.45 -2.12 -4.62
CA LEU A 142 25.69 -3.56 -4.77
C LEU A 142 24.72 -4.42 -3.98
N ASP A 143 24.11 -3.89 -2.92
CA ASP A 143 23.22 -4.66 -2.05
C ASP A 143 21.84 -4.84 -2.70
N PRO A 144 21.47 -6.07 -3.14
CA PRO A 144 20.17 -6.32 -3.74
C PRO A 144 19.00 -6.22 -2.75
N THR A 145 19.26 -6.19 -1.45
CA THR A 145 18.23 -6.05 -0.40
C THR A 145 17.81 -4.60 -0.20
N GLU A 146 18.64 -3.66 -0.64
CA GLU A 146 18.30 -2.24 -0.60
C GLU A 146 17.26 -1.88 -1.67
N PRO A 147 16.31 -0.96 -1.37
CA PRO A 147 15.31 -0.53 -2.33
C PRO A 147 15.94 -0.01 -3.63
N ALA A 148 15.40 -0.44 -4.78
CA ALA A 148 15.92 -0.05 -6.09
C ALA A 148 16.05 1.47 -6.26
N ARG A 149 15.14 2.25 -5.67
CA ARG A 149 15.17 3.71 -5.68
C ARG A 149 16.37 4.29 -4.93
N VAL A 150 16.76 3.67 -3.81
CA VAL A 150 17.94 4.07 -3.03
C VAL A 150 19.22 3.71 -3.78
N ARG A 151 19.26 2.49 -4.34
CA ARG A 151 20.39 2.02 -5.15
C ARG A 151 20.63 2.90 -6.39
N LEU A 152 19.55 3.31 -7.07
CA LEU A 152 19.62 4.21 -8.23
C LEU A 152 20.19 5.57 -7.82
N LYS A 153 19.74 6.14 -6.69
CA LYS A 153 20.28 7.41 -6.18
C LYS A 153 21.73 7.28 -5.73
N ALA A 154 22.10 6.16 -5.14
CA ALA A 154 23.51 5.88 -4.80
C ALA A 154 24.40 5.84 -6.05
N ALA A 155 23.92 5.21 -7.14
CA ALA A 155 24.63 5.16 -8.41
C ALA A 155 24.82 6.57 -9.04
N GLU A 156 23.79 7.41 -8.98
CA GLU A 156 23.87 8.82 -9.41
C GLU A 156 24.91 9.59 -8.60
N MET A 157 24.87 9.44 -7.27
CA MET A 157 25.78 10.15 -6.36
C MET A 157 27.23 9.73 -6.50
N LEU A 158 27.52 8.49 -6.87
CA LEU A 158 28.90 8.05 -7.14
C LEU A 158 29.57 8.88 -8.25
N GLY A 159 28.79 9.32 -9.25
CA GLY A 159 29.28 10.25 -10.25
C GLY A 159 29.66 11.63 -9.71
N ASP A 160 28.91 12.12 -8.73
CA ASP A 160 29.11 13.44 -8.11
C ASP A 160 30.22 13.45 -7.03
N ILE A 161 30.34 12.35 -6.27
CA ILE A 161 31.33 12.20 -5.20
C ILE A 161 32.68 11.81 -5.78
N GLY A 162 32.71 11.24 -6.99
CA GLY A 162 33.74 10.43 -7.60
C GLY A 162 35.16 10.95 -7.48
N GLU A 163 35.97 10.18 -6.78
CA GLU A 163 37.42 10.10 -7.03
C GLU A 163 37.62 9.03 -8.12
N LEU A 164 38.53 9.32 -9.05
CA LEU A 164 38.88 8.49 -10.21
C LEU A 164 39.17 7.01 -9.86
N GLU A 165 39.53 6.72 -8.62
CA GLU A 165 39.83 5.37 -8.13
C GLU A 165 38.58 4.46 -7.98
N ALA A 166 37.38 5.02 -7.85
CA ALA A 166 36.14 4.27 -7.76
C ALA A 166 35.58 3.86 -9.14
N VAL A 167 36.06 4.46 -10.22
CA VAL A 167 35.53 4.29 -11.59
C VAL A 167 35.86 2.92 -12.18
N ASP A 168 37.05 2.40 -11.96
CA ASP A 168 37.48 1.12 -12.56
C ASP A 168 36.68 -0.11 -12.10
N PRO A 169 36.32 -0.24 -10.80
CA PRO A 169 35.43 -1.33 -10.35
C PRO A 169 34.02 -1.26 -10.93
N LEU A 170 33.54 -0.06 -11.30
CA LEU A 170 32.17 0.19 -11.74
C LEU A 170 31.95 -0.15 -13.23
N ARG A 171 32.98 -0.08 -14.06
CA ARG A 171 32.88 -0.25 -15.53
C ARG A 171 32.37 -1.60 -16.00
N ASN A 172 32.50 -2.65 -15.18
CA ASN A 172 32.06 -4.01 -15.52
C ASN A 172 31.04 -4.57 -14.53
N LEU A 173 30.42 -3.71 -13.74
CA LEU A 173 29.54 -4.12 -12.67
C LEU A 173 28.16 -4.47 -13.23
N LYS A 174 27.77 -5.72 -13.07
CA LYS A 174 26.39 -6.16 -13.35
C LYS A 174 25.64 -6.26 -12.04
N VAL A 175 24.66 -5.38 -11.86
CA VAL A 175 23.84 -5.32 -10.64
C VAL A 175 22.46 -5.95 -10.80
N GLY A 176 22.19 -6.54 -11.99
CA GLY A 176 20.93 -7.24 -12.27
C GLY A 176 19.70 -6.32 -12.40
N ASN A 177 19.91 -5.00 -12.46
CA ASN A 177 18.87 -4.02 -12.72
C ASN A 177 19.32 -3.05 -13.83
N PRO A 178 18.68 -3.10 -15.03
CA PRO A 178 19.11 -2.31 -16.18
C PRO A 178 19.13 -0.81 -15.95
N LEU A 179 18.21 -0.26 -15.13
CA LEU A 179 18.17 1.17 -14.83
C LEU A 179 19.36 1.62 -13.97
N ILE A 180 19.78 0.78 -13.03
CA ILE A 180 20.94 1.06 -12.20
C ILE A 180 22.23 0.94 -13.03
N GLU A 181 22.32 -0.06 -13.91
CA GLU A 181 23.44 -0.25 -14.82
C GLU A 181 23.60 0.95 -15.78
N GLU A 182 22.49 1.40 -16.39
CA GLU A 182 22.49 2.62 -17.24
C GLU A 182 22.92 3.87 -16.47
N GLN A 183 22.47 4.01 -15.21
CA GLN A 183 22.85 5.14 -14.38
C GLN A 183 24.34 5.10 -14.00
N LEU A 184 24.88 3.92 -13.69
CA LEU A 184 26.31 3.74 -13.43
C LEU A 184 27.15 4.12 -14.65
N GLU A 185 26.75 3.71 -15.85
CA GLU A 185 27.44 4.10 -17.09
C GLU A 185 27.48 5.61 -17.29
N LYS A 186 26.35 6.31 -17.01
CA LYS A 186 26.27 7.78 -17.06
C LYS A 186 27.15 8.45 -16.01
N SER A 187 27.26 7.88 -14.82
CA SER A 187 28.08 8.44 -13.73
C SER A 187 29.58 8.26 -13.94
N ILE A 188 29.98 7.36 -14.85
CA ILE A 188 31.39 7.06 -15.21
C ILE A 188 31.84 7.84 -16.45
N SER A 189 30.91 8.44 -17.21
CA SER A 189 31.16 9.17 -18.45
C SER A 189 31.64 10.58 -18.19
#